data_4607919c69744bb86475dacab1a81b2e
#
_entry.id   4607919c69744bb86475dacab1a81b2e
#
_cell.length_a   1.000
_cell.length_b   1.000
_cell.length_c   1.000
_cell.angle_alpha   90.00
_cell.angle_beta   90.00
_cell.angle_gamma   90.00
#
_symmetry.space_group_name_H-M   'P 1'
#
loop_
_entity.id
_entity.type
_entity.pdbx_description
1 polymer ?
#
loop_
_entity_poly.entity_id
_entity_poly.type
_entity_poly.pdbx_seq_one_letter_code
_entity_poly.pdbx_strand_id
1 'polypeptide(L)'
;GFPVVIDSEILKDMIRKTIFATAENDAKIVHTGVRFEISENNIRLVAVDGFRLAIRNEKIDYSGEEKIFVVPKKTLNEVLKLSAGEDGKISMSIGKRHITFKIGDYDIVSRLLDGEFLNYKAAISGNSTGTVKVSVRNLINSIERTSLIITDRAKSPIRCIFDKDMIKISSVTVLGSANDRVPAEMTGEKLEMGFNNKFLLDALRVCDTDEVIIKLSSPVHPIIIVPTDGDSFLFLILPVRLKTE
;
A
#
# COMPACT_ATOMS: atom_id res chain seq x y z
N GLY A 1 12.76 -27.75 2.60
CA GLY A 1 12.50 -27.05 3.86
C GLY A 1 11.04 -27.20 4.25
N PHE A 2 10.73 -27.02 5.52
CA PHE A 2 9.35 -27.11 6.00
C PHE A 2 8.50 -25.99 5.36
N PRO A 3 7.23 -26.26 5.03
CA PRO A 3 6.34 -25.25 4.48
C PRO A 3 6.07 -24.15 5.52
N VAL A 4 5.86 -22.93 5.04
CA VAL A 4 5.36 -21.82 5.87
C VAL A 4 3.84 -21.94 5.89
N VAL A 5 3.26 -22.03 7.07
CA VAL A 5 1.82 -22.17 7.27
C VAL A 5 1.27 -20.91 7.89
N ILE A 6 0.28 -20.32 7.27
CA ILE A 6 -0.35 -19.06 7.68
C ILE A 6 -1.87 -19.16 7.62
N ASP A 7 -2.56 -18.45 8.48
CA ASP A 7 -4.02 -18.32 8.43
C ASP A 7 -4.46 -17.71 7.10
N SER A 8 -5.54 -18.27 6.51
CA SER A 8 -6.04 -17.84 5.20
C SER A 8 -6.47 -16.38 5.18
N GLU A 9 -7.19 -15.91 6.21
CA GLU A 9 -7.64 -14.53 6.29
C GLU A 9 -6.46 -13.57 6.46
N ILE A 10 -5.45 -13.95 7.24
CA ILE A 10 -4.24 -13.15 7.42
C ILE A 10 -3.49 -13.00 6.08
N LEU A 11 -3.26 -14.09 5.36
CA LEU A 11 -2.56 -14.01 4.07
C LEU A 11 -3.36 -13.21 3.04
N LYS A 12 -4.68 -13.37 2.99
CA LYS A 12 -5.56 -12.57 2.13
C LYS A 12 -5.47 -11.08 2.44
N ASP A 13 -5.49 -10.71 3.72
CA ASP A 13 -5.33 -9.33 4.15
C ASP A 13 -3.96 -8.76 3.74
N MET A 14 -2.89 -9.52 3.97
CA MET A 14 -1.54 -9.12 3.58
C MET A 14 -1.40 -8.90 2.08
N ILE A 15 -1.98 -9.78 1.26
CA ILE A 15 -1.97 -9.65 -0.20
C ILE A 15 -2.78 -8.41 -0.61
N ARG A 16 -4.01 -8.22 -0.11
CA ARG A 16 -4.86 -7.06 -0.44
C ARG A 16 -4.19 -5.73 -0.10
N LYS A 17 -3.49 -5.67 1.05
CA LYS A 17 -2.79 -4.45 1.52
C LYS A 17 -1.49 -4.16 0.77
N THR A 18 -1.07 -5.01 -0.16
CA THR A 18 0.18 -4.80 -0.91
C THR A 18 0.01 -4.83 -2.43
N ILE A 19 -0.83 -5.71 -2.94
CA ILE A 19 -0.93 -6.00 -4.38
C ILE A 19 -1.31 -4.77 -5.24
N PHE A 20 -2.03 -3.79 -4.68
CA PHE A 20 -2.40 -2.56 -5.39
C PHE A 20 -1.20 -1.69 -5.76
N ALA A 21 -0.09 -1.81 -5.02
CA ALA A 21 1.13 -1.04 -5.25
C ALA A 21 2.14 -1.73 -6.18
N THR A 22 1.79 -2.86 -6.79
CA THR A 22 2.62 -3.50 -7.81
C THR A 22 2.59 -2.71 -9.12
N ALA A 23 3.69 -2.66 -9.84
CA ALA A 23 3.75 -2.08 -11.18
C ALA A 23 2.94 -2.94 -12.17
N GLU A 24 2.29 -2.29 -13.15
CA GLU A 24 1.65 -3.00 -14.26
C GLU A 24 2.65 -3.39 -15.33
N ASN A 25 3.54 -2.45 -15.68
CA ASN A 25 4.63 -2.64 -16.61
C ASN A 25 5.86 -1.94 -16.03
N ASP A 26 6.93 -2.67 -15.77
CA ASP A 26 8.20 -2.13 -15.29
C ASP A 26 9.36 -2.77 -16.05
N ALA A 27 10.40 -2.00 -16.28
CA ALA A 27 11.68 -2.50 -16.79
C ALA A 27 12.28 -3.55 -15.85
N LYS A 28 12.04 -3.42 -14.54
CA LYS A 28 12.37 -4.43 -13.54
C LYS A 28 11.16 -5.30 -13.26
N ILE A 29 11.09 -6.46 -13.87
CA ILE A 29 9.97 -7.40 -13.76
C ILE A 29 9.57 -7.74 -12.31
N VAL A 30 10.51 -7.68 -11.37
CA VAL A 30 10.26 -7.92 -9.94
C VAL A 30 9.24 -6.96 -9.31
N HIS A 31 9.09 -5.73 -9.86
CA HIS A 31 8.10 -4.77 -9.39
C HIS A 31 6.67 -5.11 -9.84
N THR A 32 6.48 -6.05 -10.77
CA THR A 32 5.16 -6.57 -11.16
C THR A 32 4.63 -7.65 -10.23
N GLY A 33 5.35 -7.94 -9.16
CA GLY A 33 4.98 -8.88 -8.11
C GLY A 33 5.13 -8.29 -6.71
N VAL A 34 4.81 -9.09 -5.72
CA VAL A 34 4.95 -8.75 -4.30
C VAL A 34 6.13 -9.53 -3.73
N ARG A 35 7.03 -8.83 -3.08
CA ARG A 35 8.17 -9.39 -2.36
C ARG A 35 7.71 -9.90 -1.02
N PHE A 36 8.06 -11.13 -0.72
CA PHE A 36 7.89 -11.80 0.56
C PHE A 36 9.24 -11.84 1.27
N GLU A 37 9.26 -11.44 2.51
CA GLU A 37 10.38 -11.58 3.44
C GLU A 37 9.89 -12.35 4.65
N ILE A 38 10.40 -13.56 4.84
CA ILE A 38 10.04 -14.44 5.94
C ILE A 38 11.28 -14.65 6.79
N SER A 39 11.17 -14.36 8.06
CA SER A 39 12.22 -14.56 9.06
C SER A 39 11.61 -15.19 10.31
N GLU A 40 12.43 -15.43 11.34
CA GLU A 40 11.94 -15.97 12.59
C GLU A 40 10.74 -15.18 13.12
N ASN A 41 9.61 -15.86 13.30
CA ASN A 41 8.34 -15.34 13.81
C ASN A 41 7.75 -14.13 13.07
N ASN A 42 8.19 -13.85 11.84
CA ASN A 42 7.71 -12.69 11.09
C ASN A 42 7.60 -12.96 9.58
N ILE A 43 6.56 -12.41 8.98
CA ILE A 43 6.39 -12.32 7.53
C ILE A 43 6.09 -10.87 7.15
N ARG A 44 6.74 -10.41 6.09
CA ARG A 44 6.53 -9.10 5.51
C ARG A 44 6.28 -9.22 4.03
N LEU A 45 5.25 -8.53 3.55
CA LEU A 45 4.97 -8.35 2.13
C LEU A 45 5.28 -6.92 1.73
N VAL A 46 5.93 -6.74 0.58
CA VAL A 46 6.30 -5.42 0.04
C VAL A 46 5.98 -5.35 -1.44
N ALA A 47 5.32 -4.29 -1.86
CA ALA A 47 5.09 -3.96 -3.27
C ALA A 47 5.47 -2.52 -3.57
N VAL A 48 5.94 -2.26 -4.80
CA VAL A 48 6.39 -0.93 -5.25
C VAL A 48 6.20 -0.78 -6.76
N ASP A 49 5.80 0.43 -7.20
CA ASP A 49 5.67 0.77 -8.63
C ASP A 49 6.46 2.04 -9.04
N GLY A 50 7.33 2.55 -8.17
CA GLY A 50 8.11 3.76 -8.38
C GLY A 50 7.41 5.07 -7.96
N PHE A 51 6.09 5.04 -7.68
CA PHE A 51 5.31 6.19 -7.21
C PHE A 51 4.72 5.97 -5.83
N ARG A 52 4.56 4.72 -5.45
CA ARG A 52 4.01 4.27 -4.17
C ARG A 52 4.65 2.97 -3.73
N LEU A 53 4.58 2.72 -2.44
CA LEU A 53 5.08 1.50 -1.81
C LEU A 53 4.07 1.07 -0.74
N ALA A 54 3.82 -0.22 -0.65
CA ALA A 54 2.99 -0.81 0.38
C ALA A 54 3.77 -1.90 1.13
N ILE A 55 3.68 -1.87 2.45
CA ILE A 55 4.24 -2.88 3.35
C ILE A 55 3.13 -3.40 4.25
N ARG A 56 3.08 -4.72 4.45
CA ARG A 56 2.24 -5.36 5.45
C ARG A 56 3.09 -6.35 6.25
N ASN A 57 3.09 -6.19 7.56
CA ASN A 57 3.81 -7.03 8.50
C ASN A 57 2.84 -7.92 9.28
N GLU A 58 3.24 -9.17 9.56
CA GLU A 58 2.50 -10.06 10.43
C GLU A 58 3.45 -10.95 11.22
N LYS A 59 3.02 -11.35 12.41
CA LYS A 59 3.70 -12.36 13.21
C LYS A 59 3.18 -13.74 12.84
N ILE A 60 4.08 -14.67 12.60
CA ILE A 60 3.76 -16.07 12.26
C ILE A 60 4.58 -17.01 13.14
N ASP A 61 4.08 -18.22 13.34
CA ASP A 61 4.86 -19.28 13.96
C ASP A 61 5.78 -19.95 12.92
N TYR A 62 7.00 -19.43 12.81
CA TYR A 62 8.02 -19.89 11.89
C TYR A 62 9.40 -19.79 12.51
N SER A 63 10.15 -20.88 12.49
CA SER A 63 11.52 -21.00 13.03
C SER A 63 12.54 -21.51 12.00
N GLY A 64 12.20 -21.46 10.70
CA GLY A 64 13.08 -21.87 9.62
C GLY A 64 14.06 -20.79 9.17
N GLU A 65 14.82 -21.09 8.12
CA GLU A 65 15.75 -20.16 7.49
C GLU A 65 15.02 -18.94 6.89
N GLU A 66 15.69 -17.80 6.90
CA GLU A 66 15.20 -16.60 6.22
C GLU A 66 14.96 -16.86 4.73
N LYS A 67 13.83 -16.39 4.22
CA LYS A 67 13.42 -16.53 2.82
C LYS A 67 13.00 -15.18 2.26
N ILE A 68 13.58 -14.84 1.12
CA ILE A 68 13.25 -13.63 0.37
C ILE A 68 12.96 -14.04 -1.08
N PHE A 69 11.79 -13.72 -1.58
CA PHE A 69 11.36 -14.06 -2.93
C PHE A 69 10.24 -13.15 -3.41
N VAL A 70 9.99 -13.12 -4.72
CA VAL A 70 8.94 -12.29 -5.31
C VAL A 70 7.93 -13.16 -6.04
N VAL A 71 6.65 -13.00 -5.69
CA VAL A 71 5.53 -13.72 -6.28
C VAL A 71 4.81 -12.82 -7.29
N PRO A 72 4.56 -13.29 -8.54
CA PRO A 72 3.84 -12.51 -9.52
C PRO A 72 2.44 -12.07 -9.05
N LYS A 73 2.03 -10.84 -9.38
CA LYS A 73 0.67 -10.30 -9.12
C LYS A 73 -0.43 -11.26 -9.58
N LYS A 74 -0.27 -11.85 -10.78
CA LYS A 74 -1.24 -12.80 -11.33
C LYS A 74 -1.45 -13.99 -10.41
N THR A 75 -0.38 -14.57 -9.88
CA THR A 75 -0.45 -15.70 -8.94
C THR A 75 -1.19 -15.32 -7.67
N LEU A 76 -0.88 -14.15 -7.10
CA LEU A 76 -1.54 -13.70 -5.87
C LEU A 76 -3.03 -13.41 -6.06
N ASN A 77 -3.43 -12.93 -7.24
CA ASN A 77 -4.85 -12.82 -7.58
C ASN A 77 -5.55 -14.18 -7.61
N GLU A 78 -4.90 -15.23 -8.11
CA GLU A 78 -5.46 -16.59 -8.08
C GLU A 78 -5.52 -17.13 -6.64
N VAL A 79 -4.49 -16.84 -5.81
CA VAL A 79 -4.53 -17.19 -4.37
C VAL A 79 -5.74 -16.52 -3.70
N LEU A 80 -6.00 -15.23 -3.95
CA LEU A 80 -7.16 -14.52 -3.41
C LEU A 80 -8.50 -15.14 -3.86
N LYS A 81 -8.61 -15.53 -5.12
CA LYS A 81 -9.83 -16.15 -5.66
C LYS A 81 -10.10 -17.52 -5.04
N LEU A 82 -9.10 -18.40 -5.04
CA LEU A 82 -9.27 -19.76 -4.56
C LEU A 82 -9.38 -19.85 -3.04
N SER A 83 -8.88 -18.86 -2.31
CA SER A 83 -9.05 -18.76 -0.85
C SER A 83 -10.35 -18.06 -0.43
N ALA A 84 -11.14 -17.56 -1.38
CA ALA A 84 -12.44 -16.95 -1.07
C ALA A 84 -13.43 -18.02 -0.58
N GLY A 85 -13.89 -17.90 0.67
CA GLY A 85 -14.79 -18.87 1.30
C GLY A 85 -14.09 -20.10 1.89
N GLU A 86 -12.77 -20.19 1.78
CA GLU A 86 -11.98 -21.21 2.46
C GLU A 86 -11.52 -20.70 3.83
N ASP A 87 -12.07 -21.29 4.87
CA ASP A 87 -11.59 -21.09 6.23
C ASP A 87 -10.44 -22.05 6.53
N GLY A 88 -9.40 -21.59 7.20
CA GLY A 88 -8.30 -22.43 7.60
C GLY A 88 -6.92 -21.86 7.29
N LYS A 89 -5.99 -22.73 6.97
CA LYS A 89 -4.58 -22.38 6.77
C LYS A 89 -4.14 -22.61 5.33
N ILE A 90 -3.31 -21.70 4.83
CA ILE A 90 -2.61 -21.84 3.56
C ILE A 90 -1.18 -22.27 3.86
N SER A 91 -0.72 -23.29 3.15
CA SER A 91 0.65 -23.80 3.24
C SER A 91 1.45 -23.33 2.03
N MET A 92 2.59 -22.67 2.27
CA MET A 92 3.51 -22.19 1.24
C MET A 92 4.78 -23.02 1.23
N SER A 93 5.05 -23.72 0.14
CA SER A 93 6.30 -24.44 -0.10
C SER A 93 7.18 -23.67 -1.07
N ILE A 94 8.29 -23.15 -0.59
CA ILE A 94 9.17 -22.27 -1.35
C ILE A 94 10.39 -23.04 -1.83
N GLY A 95 10.53 -23.19 -3.14
CA GLY A 95 11.69 -23.74 -3.81
C GLY A 95 12.62 -22.64 -4.37
N LYS A 96 13.67 -23.05 -5.08
CA LYS A 96 14.65 -22.10 -5.66
C LYS A 96 14.04 -21.15 -6.71
N ARG A 97 13.09 -21.63 -7.52
CA ARG A 97 12.49 -20.88 -8.64
C ARG A 97 10.98 -20.92 -8.68
N HIS A 98 10.35 -21.66 -7.78
CA HIS A 98 8.91 -21.84 -7.75
C HIS A 98 8.40 -21.78 -6.31
N ILE A 99 7.16 -21.40 -6.17
CA ILE A 99 6.37 -21.48 -4.94
C ILE A 99 5.12 -22.30 -5.22
N THR A 100 4.72 -23.09 -4.24
CA THR A 100 3.43 -23.78 -4.24
C THR A 100 2.60 -23.27 -3.07
N PHE A 101 1.38 -22.82 -3.35
CA PHE A 101 0.37 -22.53 -2.35
C PHE A 101 -0.62 -23.69 -2.31
N LYS A 102 -0.79 -24.30 -1.15
CA LYS A 102 -1.82 -25.31 -0.90
C LYS A 102 -2.98 -24.66 -0.16
N ILE A 103 -4.17 -24.66 -0.79
CA ILE A 103 -5.39 -24.00 -0.33
C ILE A 103 -6.53 -25.03 -0.42
N GLY A 104 -6.94 -25.63 0.73
CA GLY A 104 -7.88 -26.73 0.70
C GLY A 104 -7.39 -27.85 -0.21
N ASP A 105 -8.19 -28.18 -1.21
CA ASP A 105 -7.88 -29.21 -2.22
C ASP A 105 -7.11 -28.68 -3.44
N TYR A 106 -6.76 -27.38 -3.47
CA TYR A 106 -6.07 -26.76 -4.59
C TYR A 106 -4.58 -26.57 -4.34
N ASP A 107 -3.78 -26.82 -5.37
CA ASP A 107 -2.36 -26.51 -5.41
C ASP A 107 -2.10 -25.49 -6.53
N ILE A 108 -1.61 -24.29 -6.16
CA ILE A 108 -1.16 -23.26 -7.10
C ILE A 108 0.35 -23.32 -7.17
N VAL A 109 0.89 -23.68 -8.32
CA VAL A 109 2.33 -23.64 -8.58
C VAL A 109 2.67 -22.44 -9.44
N SER A 110 3.61 -21.63 -8.98
CA SER A 110 4.04 -20.42 -9.68
C SER A 110 5.54 -20.29 -9.74
N ARG A 111 6.04 -19.79 -10.86
CA ARG A 111 7.43 -19.36 -10.97
C ARG A 111 7.63 -18.04 -10.21
N LEU A 112 8.72 -17.95 -9.46
CA LEU A 112 9.13 -16.72 -8.79
C LEU A 112 9.74 -15.74 -9.80
N LEU A 113 9.58 -14.44 -9.54
CA LEU A 113 10.25 -13.39 -10.30
C LEU A 113 11.67 -13.23 -9.79
N ASP A 114 12.62 -13.15 -10.72
CA ASP A 114 14.05 -13.01 -10.45
C ASP A 114 14.51 -11.60 -10.84
N GLY A 115 15.39 -11.02 -10.04
CA GLY A 115 15.97 -9.70 -10.24
C GLY A 115 16.19 -8.92 -8.96
N GLU A 116 16.79 -7.74 -9.09
CA GLU A 116 17.05 -6.83 -7.99
C GLU A 116 15.81 -6.01 -7.64
N PHE A 117 15.26 -6.22 -6.45
CA PHE A 117 14.17 -5.41 -5.91
C PHE A 117 14.69 -4.09 -5.33
N LEU A 118 13.87 -3.02 -5.37
CA LEU A 118 14.20 -1.72 -4.80
C LEU A 118 14.63 -1.84 -3.33
N ASN A 119 15.67 -1.11 -2.95
CA ASN A 119 16.01 -0.92 -1.53
C ASN A 119 15.00 0.05 -0.87
N TYR A 120 13.82 -0.48 -0.56
CA TYR A 120 12.72 0.30 -0.01
C TYR A 120 12.98 0.80 1.42
N LYS A 121 13.90 0.16 2.16
CA LYS A 121 14.22 0.55 3.54
C LYS A 121 14.76 1.98 3.61
N ALA A 122 15.54 2.38 2.61
CA ALA A 122 16.04 3.75 2.49
C ALA A 122 14.91 4.76 2.24
N ALA A 123 13.86 4.36 1.50
CA ALA A 123 12.73 5.26 1.19
C ALA A 123 11.83 5.55 2.40
N ILE A 124 11.75 4.63 3.36
CA ILE A 124 10.89 4.75 4.55
C ILE A 124 11.62 5.30 5.80
N SER A 125 12.92 5.50 5.73
CA SER A 125 13.76 5.90 6.87
C SER A 125 13.79 7.41 7.16
N GLY A 126 12.99 8.21 6.45
CA GLY A 126 12.94 9.67 6.62
C GLY A 126 12.26 10.09 7.93
N ASN A 127 12.76 11.18 8.53
CA ASN A 127 12.10 11.79 9.69
C ASN A 127 10.86 12.56 9.26
N SER A 128 9.76 12.37 9.98
CA SER A 128 8.56 13.19 9.81
C SER A 128 8.65 14.47 10.66
N THR A 129 8.23 15.60 10.10
CA THR A 129 8.16 16.90 10.78
C THR A 129 6.75 17.19 11.32
N GLY A 130 5.76 16.39 10.90
CA GLY A 130 4.39 16.50 11.35
C GLY A 130 3.61 15.21 11.14
N THR A 131 2.49 15.09 11.85
CA THR A 131 1.56 13.95 11.74
C THR A 131 0.13 14.46 11.65
N VAL A 132 -0.70 13.75 10.89
CA VAL A 132 -2.13 14.04 10.76
C VAL A 132 -2.91 12.78 11.07
N LYS A 133 -3.76 12.83 12.11
CA LYS A 133 -4.71 11.78 12.44
C LYS A 133 -6.04 12.10 11.77
N VAL A 134 -6.60 11.17 11.02
CA VAL A 134 -7.79 11.40 10.19
C VAL A 134 -8.63 10.15 10.03
N SER A 135 -9.96 10.33 9.95
CA SER A 135 -10.90 9.25 9.62
C SER A 135 -10.68 8.77 8.18
N VAL A 136 -10.44 7.47 8.01
CA VAL A 136 -10.26 6.81 6.71
C VAL A 136 -11.49 7.03 5.83
N ARG A 137 -12.69 6.76 6.36
CA ARG A 137 -13.95 6.90 5.64
C ARG A 137 -14.20 8.33 5.17
N ASN A 138 -13.99 9.31 6.05
CA ASN A 138 -14.23 10.70 5.70
C ASN A 138 -13.24 11.19 4.65
N LEU A 139 -11.97 10.76 4.75
CA LEU A 139 -10.95 11.11 3.78
C LEU A 139 -11.22 10.50 2.41
N ILE A 140 -11.60 9.20 2.34
CA ILE A 140 -12.01 8.55 1.08
C ILE A 140 -13.16 9.30 0.44
N ASN A 141 -14.24 9.55 1.19
CA ASN A 141 -15.43 10.23 0.68
C ASN A 141 -15.12 11.62 0.11
N SER A 142 -14.24 12.36 0.79
CA SER A 142 -13.83 13.70 0.34
C SER A 142 -12.96 13.65 -0.93
N ILE A 143 -12.01 12.72 -1.00
CA ILE A 143 -11.20 12.52 -2.20
C ILE A 143 -12.08 12.10 -3.39
N GLU A 144 -13.04 11.18 -3.18
CA GLU A 144 -13.96 10.73 -4.23
C GLU A 144 -14.80 11.89 -4.75
N ARG A 145 -15.41 12.70 -3.88
CA ARG A 145 -16.22 13.87 -4.28
C ARG A 145 -15.40 14.89 -5.07
N THR A 146 -14.22 15.24 -4.57
CA THR A 146 -13.36 16.23 -5.25
C THR A 146 -12.75 15.69 -6.54
N SER A 147 -12.68 14.38 -6.71
CA SER A 147 -12.17 13.72 -7.90
C SER A 147 -13.19 13.57 -9.03
N LEU A 148 -14.49 13.87 -8.81
CA LEU A 148 -15.53 13.68 -9.82
C LEU A 148 -15.31 14.49 -11.10
N ILE A 149 -14.62 15.61 -11.01
CA ILE A 149 -14.29 16.48 -12.17
C ILE A 149 -12.95 16.11 -12.82
N ILE A 150 -12.17 15.18 -12.22
CA ILE A 150 -10.89 14.73 -12.78
C ILE A 150 -11.18 13.63 -13.80
N THR A 151 -10.79 13.85 -15.04
CA THR A 151 -10.92 12.86 -16.11
C THR A 151 -9.59 12.17 -16.40
N ASP A 152 -9.63 10.97 -16.98
CA ASP A 152 -8.44 10.23 -17.38
C ASP A 152 -7.55 11.02 -18.37
N ARG A 153 -8.15 11.92 -19.14
CA ARG A 153 -7.42 12.81 -20.07
C ARG A 153 -6.74 13.97 -19.34
N ALA A 154 -7.39 14.54 -18.34
CA ALA A 154 -6.89 15.74 -17.65
C ALA A 154 -5.78 15.41 -16.65
N LYS A 155 -5.75 14.20 -16.08
CA LYS A 155 -4.76 13.74 -15.07
C LYS A 155 -4.38 14.81 -14.04
N SER A 156 -5.34 15.68 -13.68
CA SER A 156 -5.11 16.75 -12.73
C SER A 156 -4.90 16.17 -11.33
N PRO A 157 -3.90 16.63 -10.58
CA PRO A 157 -3.73 16.19 -9.21
C PRO A 157 -4.83 16.76 -8.32
N ILE A 158 -5.12 16.08 -7.22
CA ILE A 158 -5.79 16.71 -6.09
C ILE A 158 -4.76 17.50 -5.28
N ARG A 159 -5.20 18.64 -4.75
CA ARG A 159 -4.43 19.49 -3.84
C ARG A 159 -4.91 19.22 -2.42
N CYS A 160 -4.00 18.87 -1.53
CA CYS A 160 -4.27 18.65 -0.11
C CYS A 160 -3.53 19.71 0.70
N ILE A 161 -4.27 20.47 1.53
CA ILE A 161 -3.70 21.40 2.51
C ILE A 161 -3.96 20.78 3.89
N PHE A 162 -2.89 20.35 4.52
CA PHE A 162 -2.90 19.85 5.88
C PHE A 162 -2.79 21.01 6.85
N ASP A 163 -3.78 21.18 7.73
CA ASP A 163 -3.86 22.27 8.70
C ASP A 163 -4.23 21.70 10.08
N LYS A 164 -4.16 22.49 11.14
CA LYS A 164 -4.27 22.03 12.54
C LYS A 164 -5.46 21.11 12.83
N ASP A 165 -6.61 21.45 12.31
CA ASP A 165 -7.90 20.83 12.63
C ASP A 165 -8.61 20.21 11.40
N MET A 166 -8.00 20.33 10.23
CA MET A 166 -8.62 19.88 8.98
C MET A 166 -7.62 19.59 7.85
N ILE A 167 -8.05 18.75 6.92
CA ILE A 167 -7.45 18.62 5.59
C ILE A 167 -8.41 19.29 4.59
N LYS A 168 -7.93 20.30 3.87
CA LYS A 168 -8.67 20.88 2.74
C LYS A 168 -8.24 20.15 1.47
N ILE A 169 -9.22 19.64 0.73
CA ILE A 169 -8.99 18.88 -0.50
C ILE A 169 -9.64 19.63 -1.66
N SER A 170 -8.91 19.83 -2.73
CA SER A 170 -9.44 20.52 -3.92
C SER A 170 -8.88 19.93 -5.20
N SER A 171 -9.64 20.13 -6.28
CA SER A 171 -9.21 19.84 -7.64
C SER A 171 -9.66 20.98 -8.57
N VAL A 172 -8.87 21.22 -9.60
CA VAL A 172 -9.18 22.21 -10.65
C VAL A 172 -8.95 21.55 -12.00
N THR A 173 -9.96 21.66 -12.86
CA THR A 173 -9.90 21.15 -14.24
C THR A 173 -10.55 22.18 -15.17
N VAL A 174 -10.55 21.91 -16.47
CA VAL A 174 -11.29 22.73 -17.46
C VAL A 174 -12.81 22.71 -17.23
N LEU A 175 -13.32 21.73 -16.49
CA LEU A 175 -14.75 21.60 -16.16
C LEU A 175 -15.16 22.45 -14.94
N GLY A 176 -14.20 22.97 -14.19
CA GLY A 176 -14.44 23.73 -12.96
C GLY A 176 -13.54 23.35 -11.80
N SER A 177 -13.97 23.68 -10.59
CA SER A 177 -13.28 23.38 -9.34
C SER A 177 -14.19 22.65 -8.36
N ALA A 178 -13.61 21.73 -7.59
CA ALA A 178 -14.27 21.08 -6.47
C ALA A 178 -13.44 21.28 -5.21
N ASN A 179 -14.10 21.58 -4.09
CA ASN A 179 -13.46 21.82 -2.80
C ASN A 179 -14.22 21.10 -1.69
N ASP A 180 -13.49 20.52 -0.77
CA ASP A 180 -14.04 19.84 0.41
C ASP A 180 -13.10 19.98 1.61
N ARG A 181 -13.60 19.59 2.80
CA ARG A 181 -12.86 19.66 4.06
C ARG A 181 -13.13 18.41 4.88
N VAL A 182 -12.08 17.88 5.49
CA VAL A 182 -12.15 16.72 6.39
C VAL A 182 -11.57 17.11 7.73
N PRO A 183 -12.32 16.95 8.85
CA PRO A 183 -11.76 17.15 10.18
C PRO A 183 -10.58 16.22 10.42
N ALA A 184 -9.51 16.73 11.01
CA ALA A 184 -8.30 16.01 11.30
C ALA A 184 -7.57 16.64 12.50
N GLU A 185 -6.67 15.91 13.12
CA GLU A 185 -5.79 16.39 14.18
C GLU A 185 -4.36 16.41 13.66
N MET A 186 -3.76 17.58 13.54
CA MET A 186 -2.42 17.74 13.02
C MET A 186 -1.43 18.24 14.06
N THR A 187 -0.22 17.66 14.06
CA THR A 187 0.98 18.22 14.69
C THR A 187 1.94 18.69 13.61
N GLY A 188 2.72 19.74 13.89
CA GLY A 188 3.64 20.31 12.92
C GLY A 188 3.05 21.52 12.19
N GLU A 189 3.77 21.99 11.17
CA GLU A 189 3.39 23.19 10.41
C GLU A 189 2.45 22.84 9.25
N LYS A 190 1.62 23.81 8.88
CA LYS A 190 0.74 23.71 7.71
C LYS A 190 1.53 23.35 6.46
N LEU A 191 1.02 22.38 5.71
CA LEU A 191 1.69 21.86 4.52
C LEU A 191 0.71 21.71 3.36
N GLU A 192 1.15 22.08 2.17
CA GLU A 192 0.39 21.94 0.94
C GLU A 192 1.09 20.97 0.00
N MET A 193 0.35 19.98 -0.53
CA MET A 193 0.88 18.93 -1.40
C MET A 193 -0.12 18.55 -2.48
N GLY A 194 0.40 18.11 -3.62
CA GLY A 194 -0.40 17.50 -4.69
C GLY A 194 -0.25 15.98 -4.72
N PHE A 195 -1.32 15.28 -5.10
CA PHE A 195 -1.31 13.82 -5.21
C PHE A 195 -2.10 13.31 -6.40
N ASN A 196 -1.71 12.15 -6.90
CA ASN A 196 -2.59 11.33 -7.71
C ASN A 196 -3.70 10.77 -6.81
N ASN A 197 -4.96 11.12 -7.08
CA ASN A 197 -6.12 10.70 -6.29
C ASN A 197 -6.27 9.17 -6.22
N LYS A 198 -6.00 8.46 -7.31
CA LYS A 198 -6.06 6.99 -7.35
C LYS A 198 -5.09 6.35 -6.35
N PHE A 199 -3.87 6.87 -6.25
CA PHE A 199 -2.87 6.30 -5.35
C PHE A 199 -3.27 6.45 -3.87
N LEU A 200 -3.85 7.59 -3.51
CA LEU A 200 -4.40 7.80 -2.16
C LEU A 200 -5.58 6.86 -1.89
N LEU A 201 -6.53 6.80 -2.83
CA LEU A 201 -7.72 5.96 -2.68
C LEU A 201 -7.38 4.48 -2.57
N ASP A 202 -6.46 3.97 -3.39
CA ASP A 202 -6.04 2.56 -3.35
C ASP A 202 -5.46 2.19 -1.97
N ALA A 203 -4.62 3.05 -1.39
CA ALA A 203 -4.04 2.85 -0.08
C ALA A 203 -5.08 2.94 1.06
N LEU A 204 -5.96 3.94 1.00
CA LEU A 204 -6.97 4.15 2.04
C LEU A 204 -8.05 3.06 2.04
N ARG A 205 -8.46 2.57 0.88
CA ARG A 205 -9.52 1.56 0.73
C ARG A 205 -9.14 0.19 1.31
N VAL A 206 -7.86 -0.09 1.49
CA VAL A 206 -7.38 -1.34 2.12
C VAL A 206 -7.10 -1.19 3.61
N CYS A 207 -7.24 0.02 4.17
CA CYS A 207 -7.16 0.23 5.61
C CYS A 207 -8.41 -0.37 6.28
N ASP A 208 -8.21 -1.16 7.31
CA ASP A 208 -9.23 -1.81 8.13
C ASP A 208 -9.43 -1.11 9.49
N THR A 209 -8.80 0.05 9.68
CA THR A 209 -8.93 0.90 10.86
C THR A 209 -9.85 2.09 10.58
N ASP A 210 -10.57 2.59 11.58
CA ASP A 210 -11.43 3.77 11.44
C ASP A 210 -10.62 5.03 11.14
N GLU A 211 -9.42 5.12 11.70
CA GLU A 211 -8.50 6.24 11.56
C GLU A 211 -7.10 5.76 11.18
N VAL A 212 -6.35 6.64 10.54
CA VAL A 212 -4.93 6.46 10.21
C VAL A 212 -4.12 7.69 10.63
N ILE A 213 -2.81 7.49 10.74
CA ILE A 213 -1.84 8.57 10.87
C ILE A 213 -1.11 8.75 9.54
N ILE A 214 -1.14 9.98 9.02
CA ILE A 214 -0.36 10.40 7.87
C ILE A 214 0.86 11.15 8.41
N LYS A 215 2.05 10.62 8.13
CA LYS A 215 3.32 11.27 8.48
C LYS A 215 3.75 12.18 7.34
N LEU A 216 4.07 13.42 7.68
CA LEU A 216 4.47 14.49 6.75
C LEU A 216 5.91 14.89 6.98
N SER A 217 6.59 15.35 5.93
CA SER A 217 7.96 15.89 6.03
C SER A 217 8.06 17.23 5.30
N SER A 218 7.96 17.25 3.97
CA SER A 218 7.98 18.47 3.16
C SER A 218 7.12 18.30 1.90
N PRO A 219 6.84 19.39 1.15
CA PRO A 219 5.98 19.31 -0.04
C PRO A 219 6.50 18.39 -1.16
N VAL A 220 7.79 18.06 -1.13
CA VAL A 220 8.46 17.26 -2.17
C VAL A 220 8.83 15.84 -1.71
N HIS A 221 8.63 15.53 -0.44
CA HIS A 221 8.86 14.20 0.10
C HIS A 221 7.56 13.37 0.15
N PRO A 222 7.66 12.04 0.12
CA PRO A 222 6.48 11.19 0.22
C PRO A 222 5.75 11.37 1.56
N ILE A 223 4.44 11.15 1.53
CA ILE A 223 3.68 10.90 2.76
C ILE A 223 3.75 9.42 3.11
N ILE A 224 3.61 9.12 4.39
CA ILE A 224 3.56 7.75 4.90
C ILE A 224 2.27 7.59 5.71
N ILE A 225 1.42 6.63 5.31
CA ILE A 225 0.18 6.28 6.00
C ILE A 225 0.43 5.04 6.83
N VAL A 226 0.12 5.12 8.14
CA VAL A 226 0.30 4.02 9.10
C VAL A 226 -0.94 3.88 9.97
N PRO A 227 -1.15 2.71 10.63
CA PRO A 227 -2.23 2.57 11.60
C PRO A 227 -2.00 3.49 12.80
N THR A 228 -3.06 3.75 13.57
CA THR A 228 -2.99 4.55 14.81
C THR A 228 -2.25 3.82 15.93
N ASP A 229 -2.18 2.49 15.85
CA ASP A 229 -1.48 1.63 16.80
C ASP A 229 -0.73 0.52 16.08
N GLY A 230 0.47 0.19 16.56
CA GLY A 230 1.34 -0.83 15.97
C GLY A 230 1.97 -0.43 14.63
N ASP A 231 2.41 -1.44 13.89
CA ASP A 231 3.16 -1.31 12.63
C ASP A 231 2.69 -2.32 11.56
N SER A 232 1.45 -2.75 11.65
CA SER A 232 0.91 -3.81 10.77
C SER A 232 0.99 -3.46 9.29
N PHE A 233 0.82 -2.19 8.92
CA PHE A 233 0.99 -1.72 7.54
C PHE A 233 1.69 -0.36 7.46
N LEU A 234 2.27 -0.09 6.29
CA LEU A 234 2.83 1.19 5.91
C LEU A 234 2.59 1.41 4.42
N PHE A 235 1.98 2.54 4.06
CA PHE A 235 1.82 2.96 2.67
C PHE A 235 2.55 4.27 2.45
N LEU A 236 3.47 4.28 1.48
CA LEU A 236 4.21 5.48 1.07
C LEU A 236 3.68 5.94 -0.28
N ILE A 237 3.39 7.24 -0.43
CA ILE A 237 2.89 7.84 -1.67
C ILE A 237 3.71 9.07 -2.00
N LEU A 238 4.28 9.10 -3.20
CA LEU A 238 5.00 10.26 -3.70
C LEU A 238 4.03 11.39 -4.07
N PRO A 239 4.37 12.65 -3.74
CA PRO A 239 3.60 13.79 -4.19
C PRO A 239 3.85 14.05 -5.68
N VAL A 240 2.91 14.75 -6.30
CA VAL A 240 3.06 15.35 -7.64
C VAL A 240 3.21 16.86 -7.53
N ARG A 241 3.96 17.46 -8.44
CA ARG A 241 4.12 18.92 -8.45
C ARG A 241 2.79 19.59 -8.77
N LEU A 242 2.40 20.53 -7.93
CA LEU A 242 1.32 21.45 -8.23
C LEU A 242 1.85 22.51 -9.20
N LYS A 243 1.07 22.84 -10.23
CA LYS A 243 1.38 23.99 -11.07
C LYS A 243 1.20 25.25 -10.23
N THR A 244 2.20 26.10 -10.18
CA THR A 244 2.08 27.49 -9.70
C THR A 244 1.18 28.22 -10.67
N GLU A 245 0.08 28.80 -10.19
CA GLU A 245 -0.74 29.74 -10.96
C GLU A 245 0.04 31.03 -11.21
#